data_06b69c4d038cf1d192af345e53b714af
#
_entry.id   06b69c4d038cf1d192af345e53b714af
#
_cell.length_a   1.000
_cell.length_b   1.000
_cell.length_c   1.000
_cell.angle_alpha   90.00
_cell.angle_beta   90.00
_cell.angle_gamma   90.00
#
_symmetry.space_group_name_H-M   'P 1'
#
loop_
_entity.id
_entity.type
_entity.pdbx_description
1 polymer ?
#
loop_
_entity_poly.entity_id
_entity_poly.type
_entity_poly.pdbx_seq_one_letter_code
_entity_poly.pdbx_strand_id
1 'polypeptide(L)'
;MRKLVLAMVLAGGTAQAQPVLHAVGLESQYADVIRQIGGVYVQVSAIESDPNTDPHEFELSPDVAKQIYGADVIVANGLGYDGWADKLLANAHGDVISAQAVRKLPDSTENPHLWYDPATMPAVARAVAAAFAAKDPAHAAFYQANEKAFETSLQPWVSALAQVRRKYAGTKVAVTEPVADYMLQAAGLDIATPFSLQAAIMNGTDPAPQDVSAQQALLASGGVKVFVYNQQVTDALTVSFLATAKQGRLPVLGVYELMPAGARNYQEWMESEVAELARDLAGQ
;
A
#
# COMPACT_ATOMS: atom_id res chain seq x y z
N MET A 1 -38.68 -31.89 -59.76
CA MET A 1 -37.85 -30.84 -59.12
C MET A 1 -38.15 -30.90 -57.61
N ARG A 2 -37.35 -31.55 -56.80
CA ARG A 2 -37.50 -31.61 -55.32
C ARG A 2 -36.68 -30.49 -54.73
N LYS A 3 -37.31 -29.53 -54.05
CA LYS A 3 -36.66 -28.47 -53.30
C LYS A 3 -36.22 -29.04 -51.95
N LEU A 4 -34.92 -29.09 -51.75
CA LEU A 4 -34.30 -29.40 -50.46
C LEU A 4 -34.37 -28.15 -49.59
N VAL A 5 -35.08 -28.20 -48.47
CA VAL A 5 -35.08 -27.14 -47.45
C VAL A 5 -34.03 -27.49 -46.43
N LEU A 6 -32.92 -26.78 -46.38
CA LEU A 6 -31.87 -26.92 -45.41
C LEU A 6 -32.29 -26.15 -44.12
N ALA A 7 -32.67 -26.87 -43.09
CA ALA A 7 -32.95 -26.29 -41.78
C ALA A 7 -31.64 -26.00 -41.05
N MET A 8 -31.31 -24.73 -40.88
CA MET A 8 -30.15 -24.31 -40.09
C MET A 8 -30.55 -24.28 -38.61
N VAL A 9 -30.08 -25.27 -37.85
CA VAL A 9 -30.25 -25.33 -36.40
C VAL A 9 -29.23 -24.36 -35.79
N LEU A 10 -29.67 -23.18 -35.34
CA LEU A 10 -28.92 -22.27 -34.51
C LEU A 10 -28.81 -22.92 -33.10
N ALA A 11 -27.68 -23.50 -32.77
CA ALA A 11 -27.32 -23.88 -31.41
C ALA A 11 -27.05 -22.58 -30.61
N GLY A 12 -28.07 -22.07 -29.94
CA GLY A 12 -27.94 -21.01 -28.95
C GLY A 12 -27.23 -21.57 -27.75
N GLY A 13 -25.91 -21.41 -27.70
CA GLY A 13 -25.12 -21.65 -26.46
C GLY A 13 -25.56 -20.60 -25.44
N THR A 14 -26.22 -21.02 -24.37
CA THR A 14 -26.38 -20.21 -23.17
C THR A 14 -25.01 -19.94 -22.61
N ALA A 15 -24.50 -18.71 -22.74
CA ALA A 15 -23.31 -18.28 -22.03
C ALA A 15 -23.62 -18.41 -20.53
N GLN A 16 -23.12 -19.45 -19.90
CA GLN A 16 -23.19 -19.64 -18.46
C GLN A 16 -22.31 -18.56 -17.85
N ALA A 17 -22.90 -17.69 -17.01
CA ALA A 17 -22.11 -16.71 -16.28
C ALA A 17 -21.02 -17.46 -15.51
N GLN A 18 -19.75 -17.12 -15.77
CA GLN A 18 -18.61 -17.70 -15.05
C GLN A 18 -18.72 -17.27 -13.58
N PRO A 19 -18.48 -18.16 -12.64
CA PRO A 19 -18.43 -17.76 -11.24
C PRO A 19 -17.33 -16.71 -11.06
N VAL A 20 -17.72 -15.54 -10.55
CA VAL A 20 -16.80 -14.46 -10.26
C VAL A 20 -16.21 -14.72 -8.87
N LEU A 21 -14.88 -14.76 -8.76
CA LEU A 21 -14.22 -14.83 -7.45
C LEU A 21 -14.44 -13.52 -6.70
N HIS A 22 -14.61 -13.62 -5.39
CA HIS A 22 -14.70 -12.47 -4.50
C HIS A 22 -13.39 -12.33 -3.72
N ALA A 23 -12.79 -11.15 -3.77
CA ALA A 23 -11.55 -10.89 -3.04
C ALA A 23 -11.62 -9.58 -2.26
N VAL A 24 -10.91 -9.54 -1.14
CA VAL A 24 -10.86 -8.41 -0.22
C VAL A 24 -9.41 -8.02 0.01
N GLY A 25 -9.08 -6.73 -0.20
CA GLY A 25 -7.89 -6.13 0.37
C GLY A 25 -8.29 -5.42 1.66
N LEU A 26 -7.59 -5.67 2.75
CA LEU A 26 -7.91 -4.95 3.98
C LEU A 26 -7.65 -3.47 3.79
N GLU A 27 -6.58 -3.08 3.12
CA GLU A 27 -6.27 -1.70 2.75
C GLU A 27 -6.44 -1.48 1.24
N SER A 28 -6.68 -0.23 0.87
CA SER A 28 -6.98 0.19 -0.52
C SER A 28 -5.87 -0.19 -1.52
N GLN A 29 -4.60 -0.13 -1.13
CA GLN A 29 -3.46 -0.50 -1.97
C GLN A 29 -3.41 -2.00 -2.27
N TYR A 30 -3.76 -2.85 -1.32
CA TYR A 30 -3.85 -4.29 -1.58
C TYR A 30 -5.06 -4.62 -2.45
N ALA A 31 -6.20 -3.96 -2.21
CA ALA A 31 -7.36 -4.09 -3.07
C ALA A 31 -7.06 -3.67 -4.51
N ASP A 32 -6.23 -2.66 -4.72
CA ASP A 32 -5.81 -2.24 -6.06
C ASP A 32 -4.95 -3.32 -6.75
N VAL A 33 -3.98 -3.90 -6.06
CA VAL A 33 -3.19 -5.04 -6.59
C VAL A 33 -4.10 -6.20 -6.95
N ILE A 34 -5.01 -6.61 -6.06
CA ILE A 34 -5.99 -7.67 -6.32
C ILE A 34 -6.79 -7.36 -7.59
N ARG A 35 -7.26 -6.13 -7.76
CA ARG A 35 -8.04 -5.70 -8.93
C ARG A 35 -7.23 -5.78 -10.22
N GLN A 36 -5.97 -5.37 -10.18
CA GLN A 36 -5.09 -5.43 -11.35
C GLN A 36 -4.78 -6.88 -11.77
N ILE A 37 -4.61 -7.80 -10.80
CA ILE A 37 -4.36 -9.22 -11.09
C ILE A 37 -5.64 -9.93 -11.54
N GLY A 38 -6.75 -9.71 -10.83
CA GLY A 38 -8.03 -10.40 -11.05
C GLY A 38 -8.77 -9.95 -12.30
N GLY A 39 -8.64 -8.66 -12.67
CA GLY A 39 -9.34 -8.08 -13.81
C GLY A 39 -10.84 -8.33 -13.77
N VAL A 40 -11.38 -8.78 -14.89
CA VAL A 40 -12.85 -9.00 -15.07
C VAL A 40 -13.37 -10.27 -14.38
N TYR A 41 -12.51 -11.15 -13.91
CA TYR A 41 -12.89 -12.43 -13.29
C TYR A 41 -12.97 -12.36 -11.77
N VAL A 42 -12.66 -11.22 -11.15
CA VAL A 42 -12.65 -11.07 -9.70
C VAL A 42 -13.40 -9.79 -9.30
N GLN A 43 -14.36 -9.94 -8.40
CA GLN A 43 -14.99 -8.81 -7.73
C GLN A 43 -14.17 -8.44 -6.49
N VAL A 44 -13.76 -7.19 -6.38
CA VAL A 44 -12.83 -6.72 -5.35
C VAL A 44 -13.47 -5.68 -4.45
N SER A 45 -13.33 -5.89 -3.14
CA SER A 45 -13.66 -4.91 -2.10
C SER A 45 -12.38 -4.43 -1.40
N ALA A 46 -12.36 -3.17 -0.98
CA ALA A 46 -11.40 -2.63 -0.04
C ALA A 46 -12.12 -2.34 1.28
N ILE A 47 -11.52 -2.70 2.42
CA ILE A 47 -12.11 -2.39 3.73
C ILE A 47 -11.72 -0.97 4.13
N GLU A 48 -10.45 -0.73 4.36
CA GLU A 48 -9.93 0.60 4.65
C GLU A 48 -9.60 1.31 3.34
N SER A 49 -10.41 2.29 2.99
CA SER A 49 -10.32 2.95 1.67
C SER A 49 -10.57 4.45 1.68
N ASP A 50 -10.88 5.04 2.84
CA ASP A 50 -11.04 6.49 2.96
C ASP A 50 -9.68 7.14 3.27
N PRO A 51 -9.06 7.85 2.32
CA PRO A 51 -7.75 8.48 2.51
C PRO A 51 -7.79 9.69 3.46
N ASN A 52 -8.96 10.06 4.00
CA ASN A 52 -9.11 11.18 4.94
C ASN A 52 -9.24 10.71 6.38
N THR A 53 -9.21 9.42 6.64
CA THR A 53 -9.28 8.83 7.98
C THR A 53 -7.94 8.27 8.40
N ASP A 54 -7.69 8.29 9.70
CA ASP A 54 -6.56 7.59 10.31
C ASP A 54 -6.87 6.08 10.33
N PRO A 55 -6.08 5.22 9.66
CA PRO A 55 -6.33 3.78 9.67
C PRO A 55 -6.21 3.13 11.05
N HIS A 56 -5.46 3.75 11.97
CA HIS A 56 -5.31 3.27 13.33
C HIS A 56 -6.59 3.45 14.18
N GLU A 57 -7.53 4.29 13.72
CA GLU A 57 -8.84 4.51 14.35
C GLU A 57 -9.96 3.67 13.71
N PHE A 58 -9.61 2.67 12.90
CA PHE A 58 -10.61 1.86 12.18
C PHE A 58 -11.50 1.06 13.14
N GLU A 59 -12.82 1.19 12.98
CA GLU A 59 -13.83 0.47 13.77
C GLU A 59 -14.49 -0.64 12.96
N LEU A 60 -14.47 -1.86 13.53
CA LEU A 60 -15.06 -3.05 12.92
C LEU A 60 -16.58 -2.97 12.90
N SER A 61 -17.19 -3.18 11.72
CA SER A 61 -18.64 -3.29 11.55
C SER A 61 -19.09 -4.70 11.14
N PRO A 62 -20.38 -5.07 11.33
CA PRO A 62 -20.90 -6.34 10.85
C PRO A 62 -20.77 -6.54 9.33
N ASP A 63 -20.82 -5.47 8.55
CA ASP A 63 -20.66 -5.53 7.09
C ASP A 63 -19.23 -5.87 6.69
N VAL A 64 -18.24 -5.38 7.42
CA VAL A 64 -16.82 -5.75 7.25
C VAL A 64 -16.63 -7.26 7.49
N ALA A 65 -17.16 -7.76 8.61
CA ALA A 65 -17.10 -9.19 8.92
C ALA A 65 -17.75 -10.04 7.80
N LYS A 66 -18.91 -9.61 7.28
CA LYS A 66 -19.57 -10.28 6.16
C LYS A 66 -18.75 -10.29 4.88
N GLN A 67 -18.06 -9.19 4.56
CA GLN A 67 -17.19 -9.13 3.39
C GLN A 67 -16.01 -10.10 3.54
N ILE A 68 -15.35 -10.13 4.70
CA ILE A 68 -14.21 -11.01 4.98
C ILE A 68 -14.64 -12.49 4.90
N TYR A 69 -15.78 -12.87 5.53
CA TYR A 69 -16.25 -14.24 5.50
C TYR A 69 -16.80 -14.70 4.14
N GLY A 70 -17.21 -13.76 3.30
CA GLY A 70 -17.68 -14.05 1.94
C GLY A 70 -16.59 -14.05 0.88
N ALA A 71 -15.34 -13.72 1.23
CA ALA A 71 -14.24 -13.65 0.28
C ALA A 71 -13.62 -15.02 0.00
N ASP A 72 -13.24 -15.27 -1.25
CA ASP A 72 -12.43 -16.40 -1.68
C ASP A 72 -10.94 -16.18 -1.40
N VAL A 73 -10.48 -14.92 -1.51
CA VAL A 73 -9.10 -14.50 -1.25
C VAL A 73 -9.13 -13.18 -0.47
N ILE A 74 -8.31 -13.11 0.56
CA ILE A 74 -8.15 -11.93 1.40
C ILE A 74 -6.66 -11.55 1.41
N VAL A 75 -6.35 -10.27 1.22
CA VAL A 75 -4.98 -9.76 1.37
C VAL A 75 -4.94 -8.81 2.57
N ALA A 76 -4.02 -9.10 3.47
CA ALA A 76 -3.76 -8.38 4.71
C ALA A 76 -2.29 -7.93 4.75
N ASN A 77 -1.99 -6.86 5.46
CA ASN A 77 -0.63 -6.39 5.65
C ASN A 77 0.16 -7.30 6.61
N GLY A 78 -0.36 -7.55 7.79
CA GLY A 78 0.33 -8.19 8.91
C GLY A 78 1.10 -7.19 9.77
N LEU A 79 2.03 -7.69 10.59
CA LEU A 79 2.81 -6.90 11.57
C LEU A 79 1.95 -6.08 12.54
N GLY A 80 0.71 -6.54 12.81
CA GLY A 80 -0.21 -5.87 13.71
C GLY A 80 -0.91 -4.63 13.12
N TYR A 81 -0.64 -4.25 11.87
CA TYR A 81 -1.29 -3.11 11.22
C TYR A 81 -2.80 -3.31 11.14
N ASP A 82 -3.22 -4.46 10.64
CA ASP A 82 -4.60 -4.92 10.52
C ASP A 82 -5.03 -5.82 11.70
N GLY A 83 -4.49 -5.57 12.91
CA GLY A 83 -4.76 -6.36 14.12
C GLY A 83 -6.25 -6.42 14.52
N TRP A 84 -7.06 -5.44 14.12
CA TRP A 84 -8.51 -5.45 14.27
C TRP A 84 -9.17 -6.63 13.53
N ALA A 85 -8.55 -7.13 12.46
CA ALA A 85 -9.05 -8.23 11.63
C ALA A 85 -8.62 -9.61 12.10
N ASP A 86 -7.65 -9.76 12.99
CA ASP A 86 -7.04 -11.04 13.38
C ASP A 86 -8.04 -12.16 13.66
N LYS A 87 -9.08 -11.86 14.47
CA LYS A 87 -10.11 -12.84 14.81
C LYS A 87 -10.98 -13.24 13.62
N LEU A 88 -11.21 -12.33 12.68
CA LEU A 88 -11.97 -12.59 11.47
C LEU A 88 -11.13 -13.43 10.50
N LEU A 89 -9.86 -13.06 10.32
CA LEU A 89 -8.93 -13.78 9.45
C LEU A 89 -8.70 -15.22 9.93
N ALA A 90 -8.56 -15.44 11.24
CA ALA A 90 -8.41 -16.79 11.81
C ALA A 90 -9.62 -17.70 11.56
N ASN A 91 -10.81 -17.14 11.26
CA ASN A 91 -12.04 -17.86 10.99
C ASN A 91 -12.53 -17.68 9.54
N ALA A 92 -11.74 -17.04 8.68
CA ALA A 92 -12.08 -16.87 7.28
C ALA A 92 -12.08 -18.21 6.52
N HIS A 93 -12.98 -18.35 5.56
CA HIS A 93 -13.05 -19.56 4.71
C HIS A 93 -12.18 -19.43 3.46
N GLY A 94 -11.86 -18.20 3.06
CA GLY A 94 -11.00 -17.92 1.91
C GLY A 94 -9.51 -18.02 2.25
N ASP A 95 -8.68 -17.97 1.22
CA ASP A 95 -7.23 -17.94 1.39
C ASP A 95 -6.77 -16.57 1.91
N VAL A 96 -6.09 -16.54 3.04
CA VAL A 96 -5.51 -15.33 3.61
C VAL A 96 -4.06 -15.20 3.15
N ILE A 97 -3.76 -14.11 2.45
CA ILE A 97 -2.42 -13.74 2.00
C ILE A 97 -1.96 -12.55 2.85
N SER A 98 -0.98 -12.77 3.71
CA SER A 98 -0.35 -11.69 4.49
C SER A 98 0.90 -11.19 3.76
N ALA A 99 1.01 -9.87 3.58
CA ALA A 99 2.21 -9.23 3.02
C ALA A 99 3.46 -9.56 3.86
N GLN A 100 3.34 -9.53 5.19
CA GLN A 100 4.39 -9.98 6.11
C GLN A 100 4.85 -11.42 5.78
N ALA A 101 3.88 -12.34 5.65
CA ALA A 101 4.20 -13.76 5.45
C ALA A 101 4.85 -14.03 4.08
N VAL A 102 4.35 -13.42 2.99
CA VAL A 102 4.94 -13.60 1.65
C VAL A 102 6.32 -12.95 1.54
N ARG A 103 6.61 -11.93 2.35
CA ARG A 103 7.93 -11.31 2.50
C ARG A 103 8.84 -12.07 3.49
N LYS A 104 8.31 -13.03 4.24
CA LYS A 104 9.00 -13.80 5.30
C LYS A 104 9.62 -12.89 6.36
N LEU A 105 8.92 -11.83 6.73
CA LEU A 105 9.37 -10.90 7.76
C LEU A 105 9.05 -11.47 9.16
N PRO A 106 9.97 -11.34 10.12
CA PRO A 106 9.72 -11.77 11.49
C PRO A 106 8.71 -10.83 12.19
N ASP A 107 8.01 -11.35 13.21
CA ASP A 107 7.06 -10.56 14.01
C ASP A 107 7.72 -9.40 14.76
N SER A 108 9.03 -9.44 14.90
CA SER A 108 9.83 -8.35 15.51
C SER A 108 10.13 -7.20 14.55
N THR A 109 9.59 -7.21 13.32
CA THR A 109 9.70 -6.09 12.39
C THR A 109 8.85 -4.93 12.91
N GLU A 110 9.49 -3.83 13.25
CA GLU A 110 8.84 -2.72 13.97
C GLU A 110 8.01 -1.81 13.05
N ASN A 111 8.40 -1.69 11.77
CA ASN A 111 7.67 -0.85 10.80
C ASN A 111 6.67 -1.68 9.99
N PRO A 112 5.36 -1.48 10.16
CA PRO A 112 4.35 -2.25 9.46
C PRO A 112 4.02 -1.73 8.04
N HIS A 113 4.51 -0.56 7.62
CA HIS A 113 4.12 0.09 6.35
C HIS A 113 4.74 -0.59 5.12
N LEU A 114 4.45 -1.89 4.94
CA LEU A 114 5.11 -2.77 3.99
C LEU A 114 4.90 -2.37 2.53
N TRP A 115 3.83 -1.67 2.21
CA TRP A 115 3.55 -1.24 0.83
C TRP A 115 4.53 -0.20 0.30
N TYR A 116 5.30 0.47 1.16
CA TYR A 116 6.39 1.36 0.76
C TYR A 116 7.71 0.63 0.45
N ASP A 117 7.82 -0.67 0.78
CA ASP A 117 8.97 -1.48 0.38
C ASP A 117 8.79 -1.98 -1.06
N PRO A 118 9.71 -1.62 -2.00
CA PRO A 118 9.60 -2.01 -3.41
C PRO A 118 9.49 -3.51 -3.67
N ALA A 119 9.88 -4.34 -2.72
CA ALA A 119 9.80 -5.79 -2.86
C ALA A 119 8.47 -6.39 -2.38
N THR A 120 7.62 -5.63 -1.70
CA THR A 120 6.38 -6.16 -1.10
C THR A 120 5.30 -6.42 -2.14
N MET A 121 4.90 -5.42 -2.92
CA MET A 121 3.78 -5.58 -3.85
C MET A 121 4.05 -6.61 -4.97
N PRO A 122 5.28 -6.79 -5.50
CA PRO A 122 5.57 -7.92 -6.38
C PRO A 122 5.36 -9.28 -5.72
N ALA A 123 5.72 -9.42 -4.43
CA ALA A 123 5.50 -10.68 -3.70
C ALA A 123 4.01 -10.95 -3.45
N VAL A 124 3.25 -9.93 -3.09
CA VAL A 124 1.78 -10.00 -2.93
C VAL A 124 1.12 -10.36 -4.26
N ALA A 125 1.48 -9.70 -5.36
CA ALA A 125 0.92 -9.95 -6.68
C ALA A 125 1.11 -11.40 -7.13
N ARG A 126 2.31 -11.97 -6.92
CA ARG A 126 2.59 -13.39 -7.19
C ARG A 126 1.71 -14.33 -6.37
N ALA A 127 1.54 -14.04 -5.08
CA ALA A 127 0.70 -14.85 -4.20
C ALA A 127 -0.78 -14.77 -4.60
N VAL A 128 -1.28 -13.58 -4.93
CA VAL A 128 -2.65 -13.35 -5.41
C VAL A 128 -2.90 -14.10 -6.73
N ALA A 129 -1.97 -13.98 -7.72
CA ALA A 129 -2.10 -14.68 -8.99
C ALA A 129 -2.11 -16.22 -8.83
N ALA A 130 -1.30 -16.75 -7.90
CA ALA A 130 -1.27 -18.18 -7.60
C ALA A 130 -2.57 -18.64 -6.94
N ALA A 131 -3.13 -17.88 -5.99
CA ALA A 131 -4.40 -18.19 -5.34
C ALA A 131 -5.56 -18.18 -6.34
N PHE A 132 -5.65 -17.16 -7.20
CA PHE A 132 -6.67 -17.10 -8.24
C PHE A 132 -6.53 -18.24 -9.24
N ALA A 133 -5.32 -18.56 -9.69
CA ALA A 133 -5.09 -19.68 -10.61
C ALA A 133 -5.48 -21.04 -10.00
N ALA A 134 -5.35 -21.21 -8.69
CA ALA A 134 -5.77 -22.43 -8.00
C ALA A 134 -7.30 -22.54 -7.89
N LYS A 135 -7.99 -21.41 -7.64
CA LYS A 135 -9.46 -21.37 -7.50
C LYS A 135 -10.19 -21.34 -8.85
N ASP A 136 -9.57 -20.76 -9.86
CA ASP A 136 -10.10 -20.64 -11.23
C ASP A 136 -9.03 -21.03 -12.27
N PRO A 137 -8.76 -22.35 -12.41
CA PRO A 137 -7.74 -22.85 -13.34
C PRO A 137 -8.00 -22.50 -14.81
N ALA A 138 -9.26 -22.25 -15.17
CA ALA A 138 -9.63 -21.88 -16.55
C ALA A 138 -9.01 -20.55 -16.98
N HIS A 139 -8.78 -19.64 -16.04
CA HIS A 139 -8.21 -18.32 -16.29
C HIS A 139 -6.79 -18.14 -15.70
N ALA A 140 -6.11 -19.23 -15.31
CA ALA A 140 -4.78 -19.19 -14.71
C ALA A 140 -3.76 -18.40 -15.54
N ALA A 141 -3.76 -18.57 -16.87
CA ALA A 141 -2.87 -17.83 -17.76
C ALA A 141 -3.14 -16.30 -17.78
N PHE A 142 -4.40 -15.90 -17.59
CA PHE A 142 -4.78 -14.48 -17.48
C PHE A 142 -4.20 -13.85 -16.21
N TYR A 143 -4.37 -14.50 -15.06
CA TYR A 143 -3.84 -13.99 -13.79
C TYR A 143 -2.30 -13.90 -13.80
N GLN A 144 -1.61 -14.90 -14.38
CA GLN A 144 -0.16 -14.90 -14.54
C GLN A 144 0.34 -13.80 -15.48
N ALA A 145 -0.41 -13.51 -16.56
CA ALA A 145 -0.07 -12.42 -17.47
C ALA A 145 -0.23 -11.05 -16.79
N ASN A 146 -1.31 -10.87 -16.01
CA ASN A 146 -1.55 -9.65 -15.26
C ASN A 146 -0.51 -9.43 -14.14
N GLU A 147 -0.09 -10.49 -13.46
CA GLU A 147 0.99 -10.42 -12.47
C GLU A 147 2.29 -9.89 -13.10
N LYS A 148 2.71 -10.44 -14.24
CA LYS A 148 3.90 -9.96 -14.95
C LYS A 148 3.75 -8.52 -15.44
N ALA A 149 2.56 -8.14 -15.91
CA ALA A 149 2.28 -6.77 -16.31
C ALA A 149 2.38 -5.82 -15.12
N PHE A 150 1.83 -6.21 -13.96
CA PHE A 150 1.93 -5.46 -12.72
C PHE A 150 3.39 -5.29 -12.27
N GLU A 151 4.18 -6.36 -12.22
CA GLU A 151 5.61 -6.27 -11.87
C GLU A 151 6.38 -5.34 -12.83
N THR A 152 6.07 -5.41 -14.12
CA THR A 152 6.68 -4.53 -15.14
C THR A 152 6.30 -3.08 -14.92
N SER A 153 5.06 -2.81 -14.54
CA SER A 153 4.54 -1.45 -14.31
C SER A 153 5.15 -0.75 -13.09
N LEU A 154 5.81 -1.48 -12.19
CA LEU A 154 6.55 -0.90 -11.05
C LEU A 154 7.95 -0.40 -11.43
N GLN A 155 8.46 -0.73 -12.62
CA GLN A 155 9.84 -0.39 -13.02
C GLN A 155 10.13 1.13 -13.07
N PRO A 156 9.20 2.02 -13.48
CA PRO A 156 9.41 3.46 -13.39
C PRO A 156 9.68 3.92 -11.96
N TRP A 157 8.89 3.48 -10.99
CA TRP A 157 9.10 3.78 -9.57
C TRP A 157 10.46 3.30 -9.06
N VAL A 158 10.80 2.02 -9.28
CA VAL A 158 12.08 1.44 -8.86
C VAL A 158 13.26 2.19 -9.51
N SER A 159 13.13 2.56 -10.78
CA SER A 159 14.13 3.34 -11.50
C SER A 159 14.29 4.75 -10.94
N ALA A 160 13.18 5.39 -10.53
CA ALA A 160 13.19 6.71 -9.91
C ALA A 160 13.89 6.68 -8.54
N LEU A 161 13.59 5.67 -7.70
CA LEU A 161 14.30 5.45 -6.42
C LEU A 161 15.80 5.29 -6.64
N ALA A 162 16.21 4.50 -7.63
CA ALA A 162 17.61 4.32 -7.97
C ALA A 162 18.26 5.64 -8.46
N GLN A 163 17.51 6.53 -9.12
CA GLN A 163 18.00 7.86 -9.51
C GLN A 163 18.19 8.77 -8.31
N VAL A 164 17.23 8.82 -7.40
CA VAL A 164 17.34 9.55 -6.12
C VAL A 164 18.56 9.05 -5.35
N ARG A 165 18.71 7.74 -5.20
CA ARG A 165 19.85 7.13 -4.51
C ARG A 165 21.20 7.53 -5.13
N ARG A 166 21.34 7.51 -6.45
CA ARG A 166 22.60 7.90 -7.11
C ARG A 166 22.96 9.37 -6.85
N LYS A 167 21.96 10.24 -6.70
CA LYS A 167 22.19 11.69 -6.59
C LYS A 167 22.24 12.21 -5.16
N TYR A 168 21.51 11.55 -4.26
CA TYR A 168 21.24 12.08 -2.92
C TYR A 168 21.53 11.09 -1.77
N ALA A 169 22.20 9.96 -2.03
CA ALA A 169 22.50 9.00 -0.95
C ALA A 169 23.21 9.67 0.23
N GLY A 170 22.80 9.32 1.45
CA GLY A 170 23.29 9.91 2.69
C GLY A 170 22.71 11.29 3.02
N THR A 171 21.80 11.83 2.18
CA THR A 171 21.09 13.06 2.52
C THR A 171 20.11 12.79 3.66
N LYS A 172 20.15 13.65 4.69
CA LYS A 172 19.28 13.53 5.86
C LYS A 172 17.89 14.07 5.58
N VAL A 173 16.88 13.32 6.00
CA VAL A 173 15.47 13.68 6.00
C VAL A 173 14.89 13.51 7.40
N ALA A 174 13.82 14.23 7.72
CA ALA A 174 13.03 14.02 8.92
C ALA A 174 11.66 13.47 8.54
N VAL A 175 11.04 12.70 9.43
CA VAL A 175 9.72 12.10 9.22
C VAL A 175 8.82 12.34 10.45
N THR A 176 7.50 12.21 10.33
CA THR A 176 6.61 12.13 11.50
C THR A 176 6.58 10.72 12.05
N GLU A 177 6.37 9.76 11.17
CA GLU A 177 6.15 8.34 11.44
C GLU A 177 6.92 7.49 10.43
N PRO A 178 7.07 6.17 10.63
CA PRO A 178 7.85 5.33 9.73
C PRO A 178 7.10 4.96 8.43
N VAL A 179 6.07 5.73 8.02
CA VAL A 179 5.20 5.40 6.88
C VAL A 179 6.00 5.14 5.62
N ALA A 180 6.82 6.10 5.18
CA ALA A 180 7.60 5.99 3.94
C ALA A 180 9.05 5.51 4.15
N ASP A 181 9.42 5.05 5.33
CA ASP A 181 10.82 4.73 5.67
C ASP A 181 11.45 3.72 4.72
N TYR A 182 10.72 2.67 4.32
CA TYR A 182 11.23 1.69 3.35
C TYR A 182 11.56 2.34 2.00
N MET A 183 10.73 3.26 1.54
CA MET A 183 10.97 4.01 0.29
C MET A 183 12.18 4.94 0.44
N LEU A 184 12.29 5.67 1.55
CA LEU A 184 13.41 6.57 1.83
C LEU A 184 14.73 5.81 1.93
N GLN A 185 14.74 4.65 2.60
CA GLN A 185 15.88 3.74 2.70
C GLN A 185 16.25 3.15 1.32
N ALA A 186 15.27 2.74 0.52
CA ALA A 186 15.50 2.29 -0.85
C ALA A 186 16.10 3.40 -1.72
N ALA A 187 15.69 4.65 -1.50
CA ALA A 187 16.27 5.84 -2.11
C ALA A 187 17.66 6.22 -1.53
N GLY A 188 18.16 5.51 -0.52
CA GLY A 188 19.48 5.72 0.10
C GLY A 188 19.57 6.96 0.97
N LEU A 189 18.44 7.46 1.47
CA LEU A 189 18.38 8.61 2.35
C LEU A 189 18.58 8.20 3.82
N ASP A 190 19.11 9.11 4.63
CA ASP A 190 19.32 8.92 6.06
C ASP A 190 18.16 9.55 6.83
N ILE A 191 17.39 8.73 7.54
CA ILE A 191 16.29 9.20 8.38
C ILE A 191 16.88 9.69 9.70
N ALA A 192 16.82 10.99 9.95
CA ALA A 192 17.42 11.63 11.12
C ALA A 192 16.49 11.67 12.34
N THR A 193 15.19 11.48 12.14
CA THR A 193 14.20 11.40 13.23
C THR A 193 14.44 10.14 14.06
N PRO A 194 14.55 10.23 15.41
CA PRO A 194 14.65 9.04 16.27
C PRO A 194 13.48 8.09 16.04
N PHE A 195 13.76 6.78 15.92
CA PHE A 195 12.70 5.79 15.71
C PHE A 195 11.71 5.74 16.90
N SER A 196 12.19 6.02 18.12
CA SER A 196 11.35 6.14 19.31
C SER A 196 10.27 7.22 19.19
N LEU A 197 10.56 8.36 18.53
CA LEU A 197 9.58 9.39 18.23
C LEU A 197 8.57 8.89 17.20
N GLN A 198 9.06 8.31 16.10
CA GLN A 198 8.22 7.78 15.02
C GLN A 198 7.24 6.72 15.54
N ALA A 199 7.75 5.76 16.33
CA ALA A 199 6.94 4.70 16.92
C ALA A 199 5.92 5.23 17.93
N ALA A 200 6.26 6.26 18.71
CA ALA A 200 5.33 6.87 19.66
C ALA A 200 4.15 7.53 18.94
N ILE A 201 4.42 8.29 17.87
CA ILE A 201 3.37 8.93 17.06
C ILE A 201 2.50 7.85 16.38
N MET A 202 3.10 6.89 15.69
CA MET A 202 2.41 5.77 15.05
C MET A 202 1.47 5.00 16.00
N ASN A 203 1.89 4.82 17.27
CA ASN A 203 1.11 4.09 18.27
C ASN A 203 0.16 4.99 19.09
N GLY A 204 0.03 6.26 18.74
CA GLY A 204 -0.82 7.22 19.48
C GLY A 204 -0.39 7.41 20.95
N THR A 205 0.91 7.26 21.26
CA THR A 205 1.47 7.43 22.60
C THR A 205 2.28 8.71 22.73
N ASP A 206 2.40 9.25 23.95
CA ASP A 206 3.18 10.46 24.19
C ASP A 206 4.69 10.22 23.96
N PRO A 207 5.34 10.91 23.01
CA PRO A 207 6.76 10.79 22.80
C PRO A 207 7.59 11.36 23.97
N ALA A 208 8.81 10.86 24.14
CA ALA A 208 9.73 11.40 25.10
C ALA A 208 10.10 12.86 24.79
N PRO A 209 10.10 13.80 25.77
CA PRO A 209 10.35 15.22 25.54
C PRO A 209 11.68 15.52 24.84
N GLN A 210 12.71 14.70 25.07
CA GLN A 210 14.00 14.83 24.41
C GLN A 210 13.90 14.54 22.91
N ASP A 211 13.08 13.58 22.50
CA ASP A 211 12.89 13.21 21.09
C ASP A 211 12.08 14.31 20.35
N VAL A 212 11.08 14.89 21.02
CA VAL A 212 10.34 16.06 20.52
C VAL A 212 11.28 17.25 20.32
N SER A 213 12.15 17.51 21.32
CA SER A 213 13.12 18.61 21.21
C SER A 213 14.15 18.37 20.10
N ALA A 214 14.61 17.13 19.93
CA ALA A 214 15.53 16.77 18.86
C ALA A 214 14.88 16.96 17.47
N GLN A 215 13.64 16.53 17.30
CA GLN A 215 12.88 16.72 16.05
C GLN A 215 12.70 18.21 15.73
N GLN A 216 12.29 19.03 16.70
CA GLN A 216 12.14 20.47 16.50
C GLN A 216 13.47 21.10 16.08
N ALA A 217 14.59 20.71 16.69
CA ALA A 217 15.92 21.20 16.33
C ALA A 217 16.30 20.77 14.89
N LEU A 218 16.03 19.53 14.48
CA LEU A 218 16.26 19.05 13.10
C LEU A 218 15.50 19.91 12.08
N LEU A 219 14.22 20.18 12.34
CA LEU A 219 13.36 20.95 11.43
C LEU A 219 13.74 22.44 11.35
N ALA A 220 14.21 23.02 12.45
CA ALA A 220 14.56 24.44 12.54
C ALA A 220 15.97 24.77 12.02
N SER A 221 16.92 23.82 12.12
CA SER A 221 18.35 24.09 11.90
C SER A 221 18.83 23.94 10.45
N GLY A 222 17.98 23.47 9.53
CA GLY A 222 18.40 23.08 8.19
C GLY A 222 19.27 21.80 8.17
N GLY A 223 19.27 21.00 9.26
CA GLY A 223 20.00 19.76 9.40
C GLY A 223 19.46 18.62 8.52
N VAL A 224 18.28 18.80 7.96
CA VAL A 224 17.60 17.86 7.03
C VAL A 224 17.17 18.62 5.76
N LYS A 225 16.95 17.90 4.67
CA LYS A 225 16.59 18.49 3.37
C LYS A 225 15.10 18.44 3.06
N VAL A 226 14.38 17.49 3.60
CA VAL A 226 12.94 17.31 3.41
C VAL A 226 12.34 16.85 4.75
N PHE A 227 11.14 17.30 5.03
CA PHE A 227 10.31 16.76 6.11
C PHE A 227 9.18 15.94 5.49
N VAL A 228 9.16 14.65 5.79
CA VAL A 228 8.13 13.70 5.33
C VAL A 228 7.03 13.64 6.38
N TYR A 229 5.82 14.00 5.98
CA TYR A 229 4.70 14.22 6.88
C TYR A 229 3.53 13.29 6.52
N ASN A 230 3.10 12.44 7.47
CA ASN A 230 1.88 11.67 7.30
C ASN A 230 0.66 12.58 7.32
N GLN A 231 -0.10 12.61 6.25
CA GLN A 231 -1.28 13.47 6.11
C GLN A 231 -2.53 12.92 6.78
N GLN A 232 -2.52 11.65 7.17
CA GLN A 232 -3.66 10.97 7.79
C GLN A 232 -3.61 10.97 9.31
N VAL A 233 -2.43 11.12 9.92
CA VAL A 233 -2.24 11.25 11.37
C VAL A 233 -1.92 12.68 11.73
N THR A 234 -2.94 13.41 12.22
CA THR A 234 -2.84 14.84 12.53
C THR A 234 -3.27 15.13 13.96
N ASP A 235 -2.30 15.46 14.79
CA ASP A 235 -2.49 15.90 16.16
C ASP A 235 -1.80 17.25 16.42
N ALA A 236 -1.87 17.77 17.65
CA ALA A 236 -1.24 19.02 18.01
C ALA A 236 0.28 19.00 17.86
N LEU A 237 0.93 17.85 18.09
CA LEU A 237 2.37 17.68 17.99
C LEU A 237 2.84 17.66 16.54
N THR A 238 2.21 16.82 15.69
CA THR A 238 2.54 16.70 14.27
C THR A 238 2.28 18.01 13.53
N VAL A 239 1.20 18.73 13.86
CA VAL A 239 0.92 20.08 13.35
C VAL A 239 1.99 21.08 13.79
N SER A 240 2.51 20.99 15.03
CA SER A 240 3.61 21.85 15.51
C SER A 240 4.90 21.60 14.72
N PHE A 241 5.24 20.35 14.43
CA PHE A 241 6.39 20.00 13.56
C PHE A 241 6.22 20.57 12.15
N LEU A 242 5.04 20.41 11.56
CA LEU A 242 4.73 20.98 10.25
C LEU A 242 4.88 22.51 10.23
N ALA A 243 4.43 23.21 11.28
CA ALA A 243 4.59 24.64 11.42
C ALA A 243 6.07 25.05 11.50
N THR A 244 6.88 24.30 12.27
CA THR A 244 8.34 24.54 12.39
C THR A 244 9.04 24.35 11.05
N ALA A 245 8.73 23.29 10.32
CA ALA A 245 9.28 23.02 8.99
C ALA A 245 8.94 24.17 8.01
N LYS A 246 7.68 24.62 7.98
CA LYS A 246 7.22 25.72 7.14
C LYS A 246 7.88 27.06 7.48
N GLN A 247 8.07 27.37 8.76
CA GLN A 247 8.82 28.56 9.20
C GLN A 247 10.27 28.53 8.73
N GLY A 248 10.91 27.36 8.78
CA GLY A 248 12.26 27.12 8.27
C GLY A 248 12.35 27.04 6.74
N ARG A 249 11.22 27.12 6.03
CA ARG A 249 11.12 26.93 4.56
C ARG A 249 11.68 25.58 4.13
N LEU A 250 11.57 24.58 5.00
CA LEU A 250 11.94 23.21 4.69
C LEU A 250 10.86 22.61 3.76
N PRO A 251 11.22 22.01 2.63
CA PRO A 251 10.29 21.26 1.80
C PRO A 251 9.56 20.17 2.61
N VAL A 252 8.27 20.01 2.35
CA VAL A 252 7.41 19.05 3.06
C VAL A 252 6.79 18.09 2.04
N LEU A 253 7.21 16.84 2.10
CA LEU A 253 6.60 15.75 1.35
C LEU A 253 5.44 15.17 2.15
N GLY A 254 4.23 15.25 1.61
CA GLY A 254 3.07 14.57 2.19
C GLY A 254 3.01 13.11 1.76
N VAL A 255 2.90 12.19 2.72
CA VAL A 255 2.73 10.75 2.49
C VAL A 255 1.43 10.26 3.09
N TYR A 256 0.98 9.08 2.66
CA TYR A 256 -0.29 8.49 3.06
C TYR A 256 -0.13 7.02 3.42
N GLU A 257 -1.02 6.52 4.26
CA GLU A 257 -1.12 5.10 4.60
C GLU A 257 -2.11 4.36 3.68
N LEU A 258 -3.15 5.05 3.24
CA LEU A 258 -4.11 4.56 2.25
C LEU A 258 -3.95 5.33 0.94
N MET A 259 -4.30 4.70 -0.17
CA MET A 259 -4.17 5.35 -1.47
C MET A 259 -4.93 6.69 -1.51
N PRO A 260 -4.27 7.80 -1.84
CA PRO A 260 -4.92 9.11 -1.91
C PRO A 260 -5.96 9.16 -3.04
N ALA A 261 -7.01 9.97 -2.85
CA ALA A 261 -8.15 10.05 -3.77
C ALA A 261 -7.80 10.42 -5.23
N GLY A 262 -6.64 11.04 -5.47
CA GLY A 262 -6.16 11.41 -6.80
C GLY A 262 -5.41 10.30 -7.54
N ALA A 263 -4.97 9.25 -6.87
CA ALA A 263 -4.22 8.16 -7.47
C ALA A 263 -5.15 7.17 -8.20
N ARG A 264 -4.83 6.85 -9.45
CA ARG A 264 -5.60 5.88 -10.24
C ARG A 264 -5.28 4.44 -9.87
N ASN A 265 -4.05 4.18 -9.41
CA ASN A 265 -3.53 2.90 -9.00
C ASN A 265 -2.31 3.07 -8.08
N TYR A 266 -1.85 1.97 -7.50
CA TYR A 266 -0.72 1.94 -6.59
C TYR A 266 0.58 2.47 -7.24
N GLN A 267 0.85 2.12 -8.51
CA GLN A 267 2.07 2.53 -9.21
C GLN A 267 2.14 4.05 -9.36
N GLU A 268 1.04 4.67 -9.80
CA GLU A 268 0.97 6.12 -9.97
C GLU A 268 1.16 6.86 -8.64
N TRP A 269 0.58 6.34 -7.55
CA TRP A 269 0.81 6.87 -6.21
C TRP A 269 2.30 6.86 -5.84
N MET A 270 2.95 5.71 -5.92
CA MET A 270 4.37 5.55 -5.59
C MET A 270 5.28 6.39 -6.51
N GLU A 271 4.97 6.47 -7.79
CA GLU A 271 5.72 7.30 -8.74
C GLU A 271 5.58 8.79 -8.43
N SER A 272 4.38 9.25 -8.05
CA SER A 272 4.12 10.64 -7.72
C SER A 272 4.90 11.08 -6.48
N GLU A 273 4.94 10.24 -5.43
CA GLU A 273 5.67 10.54 -4.20
C GLU A 273 7.19 10.60 -4.42
N VAL A 274 7.76 9.65 -5.14
CA VAL A 274 9.20 9.69 -5.42
C VAL A 274 9.58 10.85 -6.34
N ALA A 275 8.69 11.25 -7.24
CA ALA A 275 8.90 12.41 -8.10
C ALA A 275 8.86 13.73 -7.30
N GLU A 276 7.95 13.83 -6.33
CA GLU A 276 7.89 14.97 -5.39
C GLU A 276 9.12 15.00 -4.49
N LEU A 277 9.49 13.88 -3.89
CA LEU A 277 10.72 13.73 -3.12
C LEU A 277 11.96 14.22 -3.90
N ALA A 278 12.06 13.86 -5.18
CA ALA A 278 13.18 14.26 -6.02
C ALA A 278 13.21 15.78 -6.28
N ARG A 279 12.04 16.44 -6.44
CA ARG A 279 11.92 17.90 -6.57
C ARG A 279 12.35 18.59 -5.28
N ASP A 280 11.85 18.12 -4.14
CA ASP A 280 12.15 18.68 -2.81
C ASP A 280 13.64 18.58 -2.48
N LEU A 281 14.26 17.44 -2.77
CA LEU A 281 15.71 17.24 -2.60
C LEU A 281 16.54 18.15 -3.53
N ALA A 282 15.99 18.52 -4.69
CA ALA A 282 16.62 19.47 -5.61
C ALA A 282 16.45 20.94 -5.19
N GLY A 283 15.60 21.24 -4.23
CA GLY A 283 15.25 22.60 -3.80
C GLY A 283 14.37 23.34 -4.82
N GLN A 284 13.49 22.61 -5.52
CA GLN A 284 12.60 23.12 -6.57
C GLN A 284 11.16 23.21 -6.10
#